data_52ae85ba8439f2212c325429630f08e1
#
_entry.id   52ae85ba8439f2212c325429630f08e1
#
_cell.length_a   1.000
_cell.length_b   1.000
_cell.length_c   1.000
_cell.angle_alpha   90.00
_cell.angle_beta   90.00
_cell.angle_gamma   90.00
#
_symmetry.space_group_name_H-M   'P 1'
#
loop_
_entity.id
_entity.type
_entity.pdbx_description
1 polymer ?
#
loop_
_entity_poly.entity_id
_entity_poly.type
_entity_poly.pdbx_seq_one_letter_code
_entity_poly.pdbx_strand_id
1 'polypeptide(L)'
;MIRAFLIAGLLSIAVPAHAQVAPEVCQAVWDRAMGLVPDGTARAEIEADGPDCVARNAVLLDGAGAGEIAADVIRWSGQGLEDFASDLVPPRALILTAEGLSLLTLTGEPTYDYVNRARQVQKKVSLHFEARWDELTGRFVLDVLDIDFPGENQIRIVARAEGADLSSLPAMAASFVNLSVTELTIDVTSNGLFENVALEPILRSMARVGQAPEEAMARLVDEALGAVASVPDDLLSGPSKEALAALLPTLPAPQGALRLSVAADPPLNLRSGLAARMLPGLSPEARFQGLGVTILYEPTAEVP
;
A
#
# COMPACT_ATOMS: atom_id res chain seq x y z
N MET A 1 -12.47 23.80 -70.01
CA MET A 1 -12.99 24.44 -68.84
C MET A 1 -13.45 23.34 -67.88
N ILE A 2 -12.57 22.91 -66.98
CA ILE A 2 -12.84 21.83 -66.03
C ILE A 2 -12.81 22.49 -64.62
N ARG A 3 -13.97 22.55 -63.95
CA ARG A 3 -14.09 23.03 -62.58
C ARG A 3 -13.80 21.85 -61.65
N ALA A 4 -12.68 21.92 -60.99
CA ALA A 4 -12.36 21.02 -59.88
C ALA A 4 -13.09 21.47 -58.61
N PHE A 5 -13.98 20.63 -58.10
CA PHE A 5 -14.59 20.77 -56.76
C PHE A 5 -13.63 20.23 -55.72
N LEU A 6 -13.03 21.09 -54.91
CA LEU A 6 -12.31 20.74 -53.71
C LEU A 6 -13.35 20.55 -52.58
N ILE A 7 -13.63 19.28 -52.24
CA ILE A 7 -14.35 18.93 -51.01
C ILE A 7 -13.29 18.82 -49.92
N ALA A 8 -13.16 19.88 -49.15
CA ALA A 8 -12.40 19.84 -47.89
C ALA A 8 -13.24 19.09 -46.84
N GLY A 9 -12.97 17.80 -46.69
CA GLY A 9 -13.52 17.02 -45.58
C GLY A 9 -12.89 17.47 -44.27
N LEU A 10 -13.65 18.21 -43.48
CA LEU A 10 -13.37 18.44 -42.08
C LEU A 10 -13.46 17.08 -41.33
N LEU A 11 -12.35 16.41 -41.18
CA LEU A 11 -12.20 15.33 -40.20
C LEU A 11 -12.26 15.99 -38.79
N SER A 12 -13.46 16.08 -38.25
CA SER A 12 -13.66 16.33 -36.82
C SER A 12 -13.08 15.12 -36.08
N ILE A 13 -11.86 15.26 -35.61
CA ILE A 13 -11.31 14.33 -34.61
C ILE A 13 -12.16 14.53 -33.36
N ALA A 14 -13.16 13.68 -33.18
CA ALA A 14 -13.88 13.59 -31.91
C ALA A 14 -12.85 13.12 -30.88
N VAL A 15 -12.28 14.06 -30.15
CA VAL A 15 -11.61 13.76 -28.88
C VAL A 15 -12.66 13.03 -28.05
N PRO A 16 -12.38 11.80 -27.57
CA PRO A 16 -13.33 11.13 -26.68
C PRO A 16 -13.59 12.09 -25.51
N ALA A 17 -14.81 12.58 -25.41
CA ALA A 17 -15.24 13.32 -24.25
C ALA A 17 -15.08 12.33 -23.08
N HIS A 18 -14.11 12.56 -22.22
CA HIS A 18 -14.04 11.85 -20.96
C HIS A 18 -15.39 12.10 -20.28
N ALA A 19 -16.14 11.02 -20.05
CA ALA A 19 -17.44 11.12 -19.41
C ALA A 19 -17.22 11.78 -18.05
N GLN A 20 -17.87 12.92 -17.83
CA GLN A 20 -17.86 13.57 -16.52
C GLN A 20 -18.63 12.69 -15.55
N VAL A 21 -18.03 12.43 -14.39
CA VAL A 21 -18.75 11.78 -13.30
C VAL A 21 -19.80 12.74 -12.76
N ALA A 22 -21.00 12.25 -12.44
CA ALA A 22 -22.05 13.08 -11.87
C ALA A 22 -21.72 13.38 -10.39
N PRO A 23 -21.89 14.64 -9.91
CA PRO A 23 -21.59 14.99 -8.52
C PRO A 23 -22.33 14.12 -7.49
N GLU A 24 -23.54 13.68 -7.82
CA GLU A 24 -24.36 12.80 -6.98
C GLU A 24 -23.73 11.42 -6.80
N VAL A 25 -23.02 10.91 -7.82
CA VAL A 25 -22.27 9.65 -7.72
C VAL A 25 -21.10 9.81 -6.77
N CYS A 26 -20.36 10.93 -6.86
CA CYS A 26 -19.24 11.21 -5.96
C CYS A 26 -19.68 11.25 -4.50
N GLN A 27 -20.79 11.96 -4.22
CA GLN A 27 -21.35 12.03 -2.87
C GLN A 27 -21.81 10.64 -2.39
N ALA A 28 -22.51 9.89 -3.24
CA ALA A 28 -23.00 8.56 -2.88
C ALA A 28 -21.84 7.57 -2.63
N VAL A 29 -20.79 7.60 -3.44
CA VAL A 29 -19.57 6.78 -3.23
C VAL A 29 -18.94 7.12 -1.89
N TRP A 30 -18.77 8.40 -1.58
CA TRP A 30 -18.24 8.86 -0.30
C TRP A 30 -19.09 8.36 0.87
N ASP A 31 -20.39 8.59 0.84
CA ASP A 31 -21.31 8.21 1.92
C ASP A 31 -21.31 6.69 2.14
N ARG A 32 -21.27 5.91 1.05
CA ARG A 32 -21.20 4.44 1.13
C ARG A 32 -19.87 3.97 1.71
N ALA A 33 -18.75 4.52 1.25
CA ALA A 33 -17.43 4.17 1.75
C ALA A 33 -17.29 4.49 3.25
N MET A 34 -17.75 5.65 3.66
CA MET A 34 -17.71 6.06 5.07
C MET A 34 -18.68 5.25 5.93
N GLY A 35 -19.81 4.83 5.38
CA GLY A 35 -20.76 3.92 6.05
C GLY A 35 -20.21 2.52 6.33
N LEU A 36 -19.07 2.14 5.73
CA LEU A 36 -18.37 0.88 6.04
C LEU A 36 -17.50 0.99 7.31
N VAL A 37 -17.25 2.19 7.82
CA VAL A 37 -16.48 2.41 9.05
C VAL A 37 -17.44 2.33 10.25
N PRO A 38 -17.36 1.30 11.09
CA PRO A 38 -18.26 1.13 12.21
C PRO A 38 -18.19 2.31 13.18
N ASP A 39 -19.35 2.88 13.53
CA ASP A 39 -19.50 3.99 14.49
C ASP A 39 -18.66 5.25 14.17
N GLY A 40 -17.97 5.28 13.01
CA GLY A 40 -17.18 6.42 12.57
C GLY A 40 -18.06 7.59 12.10
N THR A 41 -17.54 8.79 12.20
CA THR A 41 -18.10 9.98 11.59
C THR A 41 -17.13 10.57 10.60
N ALA A 42 -17.62 10.91 9.40
CA ALA A 42 -16.79 11.49 8.35
C ALA A 42 -17.38 12.80 7.86
N ARG A 43 -16.52 13.74 7.49
CA ARG A 43 -16.89 15.01 6.84
C ARG A 43 -15.89 15.33 5.75
N ALA A 44 -16.35 15.86 4.64
CA ALA A 44 -15.54 16.40 3.56
C ALA A 44 -16.41 17.32 2.69
N GLU A 45 -15.78 18.13 1.87
CA GLU A 45 -16.42 18.86 0.78
C GLU A 45 -16.27 18.02 -0.48
N ILE A 46 -17.39 17.48 -1.01
CA ILE A 46 -17.36 16.56 -2.16
C ILE A 46 -17.72 17.33 -3.43
N GLU A 47 -16.90 17.17 -4.45
CA GLU A 47 -17.11 17.73 -5.78
C GLU A 47 -16.75 16.72 -6.88
N ALA A 48 -17.26 16.97 -8.11
CA ALA A 48 -16.83 16.27 -9.32
C ALA A 48 -15.89 17.16 -10.12
N ASP A 49 -14.75 16.63 -10.55
CA ASP A 49 -13.73 17.34 -11.34
C ASP A 49 -13.39 16.49 -12.60
N GLY A 50 -14.15 16.69 -13.67
CA GLY A 50 -14.05 15.87 -14.86
C GLY A 50 -14.43 14.40 -14.60
N PRO A 51 -13.52 13.44 -14.83
CA PRO A 51 -13.76 12.03 -14.55
C PRO A 51 -13.56 11.66 -13.07
N ASP A 52 -13.01 12.55 -12.26
CA ASP A 52 -12.62 12.30 -10.89
C ASP A 52 -13.67 12.84 -9.91
N CYS A 53 -13.84 12.14 -8.80
CA CYS A 53 -14.45 12.64 -7.60
C CYS A 53 -13.37 13.20 -6.67
N VAL A 54 -13.66 14.29 -5.98
CA VAL A 54 -12.72 14.97 -5.09
C VAL A 54 -13.38 15.23 -3.74
N ALA A 55 -12.71 14.82 -2.67
CA ALA A 55 -13.04 15.20 -1.30
C ALA A 55 -11.96 16.15 -0.77
N ARG A 56 -12.37 17.33 -0.31
CA ARG A 56 -11.46 18.30 0.31
C ARG A 56 -11.68 18.35 1.80
N ASN A 57 -10.61 18.63 2.54
CA ASN A 57 -10.64 18.75 4.00
C ASN A 57 -11.32 17.55 4.66
N ALA A 58 -11.01 16.35 4.16
CA ALA A 58 -11.59 15.12 4.64
C ALA A 58 -11.10 14.81 6.06
N VAL A 59 -12.05 14.49 6.95
CA VAL A 59 -11.76 14.05 8.32
C VAL A 59 -12.65 12.88 8.64
N LEU A 60 -12.05 11.80 9.11
CA LEU A 60 -12.69 10.60 9.63
C LEU A 60 -12.31 10.43 11.09
N LEU A 61 -13.30 10.38 11.96
CA LEU A 61 -13.15 10.06 13.37
C LEU A 61 -13.57 8.60 13.58
N ASP A 62 -12.79 7.83 14.31
CA ASP A 62 -13.22 6.50 14.72
C ASP A 62 -14.36 6.59 15.75
N GLY A 63 -15.21 5.55 15.81
CA GLY A 63 -16.37 5.54 16.70
C GLY A 63 -16.01 5.54 18.20
N ALA A 64 -14.78 5.18 18.54
CA ALA A 64 -14.27 5.23 19.91
C ALA A 64 -13.73 6.62 20.28
N GLY A 65 -13.60 7.54 19.30
CA GLY A 65 -13.02 8.87 19.48
C GLY A 65 -11.53 8.87 19.79
N ALA A 66 -10.86 7.72 19.58
CA ALA A 66 -9.45 7.55 19.89
C ALA A 66 -8.53 7.83 18.70
N GLY A 67 -9.10 7.99 17.48
CA GLY A 67 -8.36 8.24 16.25
C GLY A 67 -9.03 9.25 15.33
N GLU A 68 -8.21 10.05 14.68
CA GLU A 68 -8.61 10.97 13.61
C GLU A 68 -7.71 10.70 12.41
N ILE A 69 -8.33 10.40 11.27
CA ILE A 69 -7.65 10.36 9.96
C ILE A 69 -8.09 11.62 9.22
N ALA A 70 -7.15 12.43 8.79
CA ALA A 70 -7.43 13.61 7.99
C ALA A 70 -6.64 13.59 6.68
N ALA A 71 -7.21 14.17 5.62
CA ALA A 71 -6.55 14.39 4.35
C ALA A 71 -6.92 15.77 3.80
N ASP A 72 -5.95 16.47 3.21
CA ASP A 72 -6.21 17.77 2.58
C ASP A 72 -7.07 17.59 1.31
N VAL A 73 -6.70 16.59 0.48
CA VAL A 73 -7.43 16.23 -0.75
C VAL A 73 -7.39 14.72 -0.93
N ILE A 74 -8.54 14.14 -1.23
CA ILE A 74 -8.66 12.77 -1.73
C ILE A 74 -9.31 12.85 -3.10
N ARG A 75 -8.71 12.21 -4.12
CA ARG A 75 -9.27 12.06 -5.46
C ARG A 75 -9.50 10.59 -5.75
N TRP A 76 -10.61 10.26 -6.39
CA TRP A 76 -10.83 8.91 -6.87
C TRP A 76 -11.56 8.90 -8.19
N SER A 77 -11.22 7.94 -9.02
CA SER A 77 -11.90 7.61 -10.27
C SER A 77 -11.82 6.10 -10.50
N GLY A 78 -12.68 5.58 -11.34
CA GLY A 78 -12.68 4.16 -11.58
C GLY A 78 -13.86 3.66 -12.40
N GLN A 79 -13.82 2.37 -12.72
CA GLN A 79 -14.87 1.69 -13.43
C GLN A 79 -15.81 0.97 -12.46
N GLY A 80 -17.10 1.30 -12.48
CA GLY A 80 -18.11 0.69 -11.61
C GLY A 80 -18.36 1.50 -10.33
N LEU A 81 -18.05 2.81 -10.33
CA LEU A 81 -18.36 3.69 -9.19
C LEU A 81 -19.87 3.84 -8.97
N GLU A 82 -20.67 3.84 -10.05
CA GLU A 82 -22.13 3.88 -9.97
C GLU A 82 -22.71 2.63 -9.32
N ASP A 83 -22.13 1.45 -9.62
CA ASP A 83 -22.54 0.18 -9.01
C ASP A 83 -22.17 0.15 -7.51
N PHE A 84 -21.03 0.74 -7.16
CA PHE A 84 -20.66 0.90 -5.75
C PHE A 84 -21.57 1.88 -5.02
N ALA A 85 -21.92 2.99 -5.64
CA ALA A 85 -22.83 4.00 -5.09
C ALA A 85 -24.25 3.44 -4.84
N SER A 86 -24.78 2.60 -5.76
CA SER A 86 -26.11 2.03 -5.66
C SER A 86 -26.18 0.76 -4.80
N ASP A 87 -25.33 -0.20 -5.09
CA ASP A 87 -25.48 -1.59 -4.63
C ASP A 87 -24.28 -2.11 -3.81
N LEU A 88 -23.28 -1.23 -3.50
CA LEU A 88 -22.05 -1.60 -2.80
C LEU A 88 -21.24 -2.69 -3.52
N VAL A 89 -21.33 -2.75 -4.85
CA VAL A 89 -20.47 -3.62 -5.66
C VAL A 89 -19.11 -2.96 -5.82
N PRO A 90 -18.01 -3.57 -5.38
CA PRO A 90 -16.67 -3.00 -5.50
C PRO A 90 -16.33 -2.60 -6.94
N PRO A 91 -15.64 -1.47 -7.17
CA PRO A 91 -15.22 -1.05 -8.50
C PRO A 91 -14.30 -2.07 -9.16
N ARG A 92 -14.44 -2.26 -10.48
CA ARG A 92 -13.56 -3.14 -11.27
C ARG A 92 -12.17 -2.56 -11.51
N ALA A 93 -12.07 -1.25 -11.50
CA ALA A 93 -10.82 -0.51 -11.49
C ALA A 93 -10.97 0.71 -10.61
N LEU A 94 -9.96 1.01 -9.83
CA LEU A 94 -9.94 2.15 -8.91
C LEU A 94 -8.58 2.82 -8.97
N ILE A 95 -8.58 4.13 -9.17
CA ILE A 95 -7.45 5.02 -8.95
C ILE A 95 -7.83 5.91 -7.77
N LEU A 96 -6.97 5.99 -6.77
CA LEU A 96 -7.16 6.81 -5.60
C LEU A 96 -5.86 7.53 -5.26
N THR A 97 -5.94 8.84 -5.06
CA THR A 97 -4.84 9.63 -4.51
C THR A 97 -5.30 10.33 -3.24
N ALA A 98 -4.42 10.43 -2.26
CA ALA A 98 -4.66 11.21 -1.06
C ALA A 98 -3.43 12.07 -0.74
N GLU A 99 -3.64 13.36 -0.58
CA GLU A 99 -2.61 14.33 -0.25
C GLU A 99 -2.83 14.85 1.17
N GLY A 100 -1.74 15.07 1.90
CA GLY A 100 -1.81 15.60 3.25
C GLY A 100 -2.45 14.64 4.25
N LEU A 101 -2.37 13.33 3.98
CA LEU A 101 -2.91 12.29 4.86
C LEU A 101 -2.17 12.31 6.20
N SER A 102 -2.93 12.34 7.28
CA SER A 102 -2.41 12.29 8.64
C SER A 102 -3.25 11.39 9.52
N LEU A 103 -2.59 10.67 10.43
CA LEU A 103 -3.22 9.84 11.45
C LEU A 103 -2.91 10.43 12.82
N LEU A 104 -3.92 10.85 13.53
CA LEU A 104 -3.80 11.40 14.87
C LEU A 104 -4.43 10.45 15.88
N THR A 105 -3.64 10.00 16.86
CA THR A 105 -4.16 9.30 18.03
C THR A 105 -4.54 10.34 19.08
N LEU A 106 -5.81 10.34 19.49
CA LEU A 106 -6.34 11.20 20.53
C LEU A 106 -6.29 10.44 21.86
N THR A 107 -5.82 11.10 22.90
CA THR A 107 -5.72 10.52 24.26
C THR A 107 -6.81 11.00 25.19
N GLY A 108 -7.55 12.05 24.76
CA GLY A 108 -8.52 12.76 25.60
C GLY A 108 -7.88 13.77 26.58
N GLU A 109 -6.55 13.89 26.58
CA GLU A 109 -5.84 14.89 27.38
C GLU A 109 -5.56 16.11 26.49
N PRO A 110 -6.19 17.29 26.77
CA PRO A 110 -6.18 18.43 25.84
C PRO A 110 -4.79 18.95 25.46
N THR A 111 -3.85 18.97 26.41
CA THR A 111 -2.49 19.47 26.15
C THR A 111 -1.72 18.50 25.26
N TYR A 112 -1.86 17.20 25.51
CA TYR A 112 -1.20 16.18 24.73
C TYR A 112 -1.77 16.12 23.29
N ASP A 113 -3.07 16.17 23.18
CA ASP A 113 -3.76 16.17 21.88
C ASP A 113 -3.43 17.44 21.06
N TYR A 114 -3.30 18.60 21.71
CA TYR A 114 -2.82 19.82 21.03
C TYR A 114 -1.39 19.64 20.50
N VAL A 115 -0.46 19.12 21.31
CA VAL A 115 0.93 18.87 20.89
C VAL A 115 0.98 17.85 19.76
N ASN A 116 0.18 16.79 19.82
CA ASN A 116 0.11 15.78 18.76
C ASN A 116 -0.38 16.40 17.45
N ARG A 117 -1.44 17.21 17.48
CA ARG A 117 -1.91 17.94 16.28
C ARG A 117 -0.84 18.86 15.70
N ALA A 118 -0.13 19.61 16.53
CA ALA A 118 0.94 20.50 16.08
C ALA A 118 2.09 19.72 15.39
N ARG A 119 2.40 18.52 15.87
CA ARG A 119 3.43 17.65 15.29
C ARG A 119 2.97 16.97 13.99
N GLN A 120 1.68 16.69 13.85
CA GLN A 120 1.11 16.01 12.67
C GLN A 120 1.27 16.82 11.38
N VAL A 121 1.29 18.15 11.46
CA VAL A 121 1.51 19.01 10.28
C VAL A 121 2.83 18.67 9.57
N GLN A 122 3.83 18.17 10.30
CA GLN A 122 5.14 17.78 9.77
C GLN A 122 5.21 16.29 9.34
N LYS A 123 4.15 15.51 9.57
CA LYS A 123 4.11 14.07 9.30
C LYS A 123 3.08 13.69 8.24
N LYS A 124 2.66 14.65 7.42
CA LYS A 124 1.70 14.38 6.34
C LYS A 124 2.31 13.46 5.29
N VAL A 125 1.51 12.52 4.86
CA VAL A 125 1.85 11.47 3.91
C VAL A 125 1.03 11.67 2.65
N SER A 126 1.56 11.34 1.48
CA SER A 126 0.77 11.20 0.26
C SER A 126 0.64 9.74 -0.12
N LEU A 127 -0.49 9.39 -0.72
CA LEU A 127 -0.80 8.04 -1.16
C LEU A 127 -1.29 8.08 -2.59
N HIS A 128 -0.81 7.16 -3.41
CA HIS A 128 -1.34 6.87 -4.74
C HIS A 128 -1.59 5.37 -4.87
N PHE A 129 -2.81 5.00 -5.25
CA PHE A 129 -3.26 3.63 -5.37
C PHE A 129 -3.94 3.42 -6.71
N GLU A 130 -3.53 2.39 -7.46
CA GLU A 130 -4.18 1.93 -8.67
C GLU A 130 -4.37 0.42 -8.62
N ALA A 131 -5.59 -0.04 -8.77
CA ALA A 131 -5.90 -1.45 -8.82
C ALA A 131 -7.00 -1.76 -9.83
N ARG A 132 -7.00 -3.00 -10.33
CA ARG A 132 -8.01 -3.51 -11.23
C ARG A 132 -8.28 -4.98 -10.99
N TRP A 133 -9.48 -5.39 -11.32
CA TRP A 133 -9.95 -6.75 -11.19
C TRP A 133 -10.62 -7.23 -12.47
N ASP A 134 -10.25 -8.42 -12.91
CA ASP A 134 -10.85 -9.12 -14.04
C ASP A 134 -11.81 -10.19 -13.52
N GLU A 135 -13.10 -9.95 -13.68
CA GLU A 135 -14.18 -10.84 -13.23
C GLU A 135 -14.11 -12.23 -13.87
N LEU A 136 -13.69 -12.31 -15.14
CA LEU A 136 -13.68 -13.58 -15.89
C LEU A 136 -12.58 -14.52 -15.39
N THR A 137 -11.46 -13.98 -14.97
CA THR A 137 -10.29 -14.75 -14.52
C THR A 137 -10.13 -14.77 -13.01
N GLY A 138 -10.85 -13.94 -12.26
CA GLY A 138 -10.64 -13.72 -10.83
C GLY A 138 -9.27 -13.11 -10.51
N ARG A 139 -8.63 -12.48 -11.51
CA ARG A 139 -7.31 -11.87 -11.33
C ARG A 139 -7.44 -10.47 -10.76
N PHE A 140 -6.74 -10.25 -9.66
CA PHE A 140 -6.55 -8.93 -9.06
C PHE A 140 -5.13 -8.44 -9.34
N VAL A 141 -5.02 -7.19 -9.78
CA VAL A 141 -3.76 -6.52 -10.03
C VAL A 141 -3.73 -5.22 -9.25
N LEU A 142 -2.79 -5.11 -8.35
CA LEU A 142 -2.37 -3.85 -7.74
C LEU A 142 -1.27 -3.29 -8.65
N ASP A 143 -1.64 -2.37 -9.53
CA ASP A 143 -0.70 -1.76 -10.48
C ASP A 143 0.30 -0.88 -9.74
N VAL A 144 -0.16 -0.17 -8.71
CA VAL A 144 0.70 0.59 -7.79
C VAL A 144 -0.01 0.92 -6.48
N LEU A 145 0.74 0.88 -5.40
CA LEU A 145 0.46 1.56 -4.13
C LEU A 145 1.74 2.29 -3.75
N ASP A 146 1.76 3.61 -3.97
CA ASP A 146 2.85 4.48 -3.54
C ASP A 146 2.45 5.20 -2.27
N ILE A 147 3.33 5.22 -1.28
CA ILE A 147 3.19 5.97 -0.03
C ILE A 147 4.44 6.82 0.14
N ASP A 148 4.27 8.13 -0.02
CA ASP A 148 5.33 9.11 0.14
C ASP A 148 5.29 9.69 1.55
N PHE A 149 6.36 9.51 2.30
CA PHE A 149 6.54 10.04 3.64
C PHE A 149 7.45 11.27 3.60
N PRO A 150 7.43 12.14 4.61
CA PRO A 150 8.38 13.25 4.71
C PRO A 150 9.83 12.78 4.67
N GLY A 151 10.73 13.61 4.11
CA GLY A 151 12.17 13.38 4.11
C GLY A 151 12.65 12.41 3.03
N GLU A 152 12.03 12.42 1.86
CA GLU A 152 12.42 11.58 0.71
C GLU A 152 12.30 10.07 1.02
N ASN A 153 11.32 9.72 1.81
CA ASN A 153 10.99 8.34 2.14
C ASN A 153 9.80 7.86 1.32
N GLN A 154 9.88 6.65 0.77
CA GLN A 154 8.82 6.10 -0.07
C GLN A 154 8.69 4.59 0.14
N ILE A 155 7.46 4.11 0.08
CA ILE A 155 7.14 2.69 -0.08
C ILE A 155 6.29 2.55 -1.34
N ARG A 156 6.72 1.70 -2.27
CA ARG A 156 5.97 1.33 -3.47
C ARG A 156 5.69 -0.16 -3.48
N ILE A 157 4.45 -0.54 -3.74
CA ILE A 157 4.02 -1.93 -3.79
C ILE A 157 3.30 -2.18 -5.13
N VAL A 158 3.68 -3.26 -5.80
CA VAL A 158 3.02 -3.80 -6.98
C VAL A 158 2.71 -5.27 -6.69
N ALA A 159 1.49 -5.74 -7.00
CA ALA A 159 1.14 -7.13 -6.74
C ALA A 159 0.18 -7.70 -7.79
N ARG A 160 0.26 -9.01 -8.00
CA ARG A 160 -0.70 -9.79 -8.76
C ARG A 160 -1.19 -10.95 -7.94
N ALA A 161 -2.49 -11.18 -7.97
CA ALA A 161 -3.12 -12.26 -7.22
C ALA A 161 -4.26 -12.88 -8.03
N GLU A 162 -4.60 -14.12 -7.68
CA GLU A 162 -5.69 -14.89 -8.25
C GLU A 162 -6.69 -15.28 -7.16
N GLY A 163 -7.92 -15.61 -7.57
CA GLY A 163 -8.98 -16.00 -6.64
C GLY A 163 -9.72 -14.84 -5.98
N ALA A 164 -9.55 -13.60 -6.48
CA ALA A 164 -10.34 -12.46 -6.05
C ALA A 164 -11.78 -12.56 -6.62
N ASP A 165 -12.76 -12.26 -5.78
CA ASP A 165 -14.16 -12.12 -6.18
C ASP A 165 -14.68 -10.78 -5.61
N LEU A 166 -14.78 -9.77 -6.48
CA LEU A 166 -15.29 -8.45 -6.15
C LEU A 166 -16.75 -8.26 -6.62
N SER A 167 -17.48 -9.34 -6.90
CA SER A 167 -18.89 -9.26 -7.31
C SER A 167 -19.82 -8.66 -6.24
N SER A 168 -19.38 -8.67 -4.98
CA SER A 168 -20.05 -8.03 -3.85
C SER A 168 -19.10 -7.87 -2.68
N LEU A 169 -19.40 -7.00 -1.69
CA LEU A 169 -18.58 -6.87 -0.48
C LEU A 169 -18.45 -8.20 0.31
N PRO A 170 -19.50 -9.01 0.50
CA PRO A 170 -19.35 -10.32 1.13
C PRO A 170 -18.47 -11.29 0.35
N ALA A 171 -18.61 -11.33 -0.99
CA ALA A 171 -17.76 -12.15 -1.85
C ALA A 171 -16.30 -11.69 -1.79
N MET A 172 -16.06 -10.40 -1.84
CA MET A 172 -14.74 -9.80 -1.66
C MET A 172 -14.13 -10.24 -0.33
N ALA A 173 -14.83 -10.05 0.79
CA ALA A 173 -14.33 -10.43 2.11
C ALA A 173 -14.04 -11.93 2.21
N ALA A 174 -14.87 -12.79 1.61
CA ALA A 174 -14.65 -14.22 1.56
C ALA A 174 -13.46 -14.61 0.66
N SER A 175 -13.27 -13.92 -0.47
CA SER A 175 -12.19 -14.22 -1.41
C SER A 175 -10.82 -13.82 -0.88
N PHE A 176 -10.71 -12.78 -0.04
CA PHE A 176 -9.43 -12.41 0.59
C PHE A 176 -8.81 -13.54 1.41
N VAL A 177 -9.60 -14.43 1.97
CA VAL A 177 -9.12 -15.62 2.69
C VAL A 177 -8.42 -16.60 1.75
N ASN A 178 -8.87 -16.65 0.49
CA ASN A 178 -8.41 -17.58 -0.54
C ASN A 178 -7.51 -16.91 -1.59
N LEU A 179 -7.24 -15.62 -1.43
CA LEU A 179 -6.40 -14.86 -2.34
C LEU A 179 -5.00 -15.49 -2.42
N SER A 180 -4.56 -15.75 -3.63
CA SER A 180 -3.27 -16.38 -3.90
C SER A 180 -2.38 -15.43 -4.69
N VAL A 181 -1.30 -14.98 -4.08
CA VAL A 181 -0.33 -14.07 -4.70
C VAL A 181 0.54 -14.84 -5.68
N THR A 182 0.66 -14.34 -6.90
CA THR A 182 1.58 -14.84 -7.92
C THR A 182 2.84 -13.99 -8.01
N GLU A 183 2.72 -12.68 -7.83
CA GLU A 183 3.84 -11.74 -7.89
C GLU A 183 3.65 -10.63 -6.85
N LEU A 184 4.72 -10.24 -6.20
CA LEU A 184 4.79 -9.10 -5.29
C LEU A 184 6.14 -8.41 -5.44
N THR A 185 6.13 -7.09 -5.62
CA THR A 185 7.34 -6.26 -5.55
C THR A 185 7.10 -5.15 -4.53
N ILE A 186 8.05 -4.98 -3.62
CA ILE A 186 8.07 -3.90 -2.64
C ILE A 186 9.38 -3.13 -2.82
N ASP A 187 9.27 -1.86 -3.16
CA ASP A 187 10.38 -0.93 -3.20
C ASP A 187 10.28 0.00 -1.99
N VAL A 188 11.36 0.17 -1.27
CA VAL A 188 11.46 1.08 -0.12
C VAL A 188 12.64 2.00 -0.32
N THR A 189 12.38 3.30 -0.33
CA THR A 189 13.43 4.32 -0.19
C THR A 189 13.40 4.81 1.25
N SER A 190 14.51 4.63 1.96
CA SER A 190 14.63 5.00 3.38
C SER A 190 15.67 6.09 3.57
N ASN A 191 15.20 7.18 4.17
CA ASN A 191 16.02 8.25 4.73
C ASN A 191 15.45 8.58 6.13
N GLY A 192 15.57 7.63 7.06
CA GLY A 192 14.95 7.70 8.37
C GLY A 192 13.55 7.05 8.47
N LEU A 193 13.09 6.35 7.44
CA LEU A 193 11.77 5.70 7.45
C LEU A 193 11.71 4.58 8.48
N PHE A 194 12.74 3.74 8.53
CA PHE A 194 12.75 2.58 9.43
C PHE A 194 12.64 3.00 10.88
N GLU A 195 13.40 3.99 11.30
CA GLU A 195 13.43 4.51 12.68
C GLU A 195 12.08 5.13 13.07
N ASN A 196 11.41 5.78 12.11
CA ASN A 196 10.16 6.47 12.37
C ASN A 196 8.94 5.55 12.37
N VAL A 197 8.98 4.42 11.63
CA VAL A 197 7.82 3.56 11.39
C VAL A 197 7.98 2.16 11.98
N ALA A 198 9.15 1.53 11.80
CA ALA A 198 9.33 0.11 12.09
C ALA A 198 10.08 -0.18 13.40
N LEU A 199 10.99 0.69 13.82
CA LEU A 199 11.89 0.42 14.93
C LEU A 199 11.14 0.15 16.25
N GLU A 200 10.19 1.00 16.60
CA GLU A 200 9.47 0.86 17.88
C GLU A 200 8.66 -0.45 17.97
N PRO A 201 7.80 -0.83 16.98
CA PRO A 201 7.07 -2.09 17.04
C PRO A 201 7.99 -3.31 17.04
N ILE A 202 9.11 -3.27 16.29
CA ILE A 202 10.09 -4.37 16.29
C ILE A 202 10.72 -4.53 17.67
N LEU A 203 11.23 -3.45 18.26
CA LEU A 203 11.84 -3.52 19.58
C LEU A 203 10.85 -3.97 20.65
N ARG A 204 9.60 -3.48 20.63
CA ARG A 204 8.55 -3.93 21.56
C ARG A 204 8.28 -5.42 21.46
N SER A 205 8.31 -5.99 20.26
CA SER A 205 8.04 -7.42 20.03
C SER A 205 9.22 -8.33 20.43
N MET A 206 10.44 -7.81 20.42
CA MET A 206 11.68 -8.60 20.57
C MET A 206 12.44 -8.36 21.88
N ALA A 207 12.24 -7.22 22.53
CA ALA A 207 12.91 -6.91 23.78
C ALA A 207 12.46 -7.87 24.89
N ARG A 208 13.42 -8.52 25.55
CA ARG A 208 13.17 -9.29 26.77
C ARG A 208 13.11 -8.34 27.94
N VAL A 209 12.34 -8.72 28.97
CA VAL A 209 12.26 -7.92 30.20
C VAL A 209 13.67 -7.72 30.78
N GLY A 210 14.06 -6.45 30.95
CA GLY A 210 15.36 -6.08 31.49
C GLY A 210 16.54 -6.08 30.52
N GLN A 211 16.29 -6.29 29.22
CA GLN A 211 17.32 -6.19 28.17
C GLN A 211 17.40 -4.75 27.63
N ALA A 212 18.61 -4.25 27.41
CA ALA A 212 18.83 -2.98 26.72
C ALA A 212 18.38 -3.06 25.25
N PRO A 213 17.71 -2.02 24.71
CA PRO A 213 17.25 -2.02 23.30
C PRO A 213 18.38 -2.24 22.30
N GLU A 214 19.55 -1.69 22.54
CA GLU A 214 20.75 -1.82 21.71
C GLU A 214 21.23 -3.28 21.63
N GLU A 215 21.21 -3.97 22.77
CA GLU A 215 21.57 -5.41 22.82
C GLU A 215 20.52 -6.27 22.09
N ALA A 216 19.24 -5.90 22.20
CA ALA A 216 18.16 -6.58 21.48
C ALA A 216 18.33 -6.41 19.97
N MET A 217 18.69 -5.21 19.49
CA MET A 217 18.94 -4.93 18.10
C MET A 217 20.18 -5.66 17.57
N ALA A 218 21.31 -5.59 18.31
CA ALA A 218 22.53 -6.30 17.90
C ALA A 218 22.29 -7.80 17.78
N ARG A 219 21.59 -8.41 18.74
CA ARG A 219 21.23 -9.84 18.66
C ARG A 219 20.33 -10.13 17.45
N LEU A 220 19.35 -9.26 17.13
CA LEU A 220 18.50 -9.42 15.95
C LEU A 220 19.33 -9.45 14.68
N VAL A 221 20.28 -8.52 14.54
CA VAL A 221 21.17 -8.45 13.37
C VAL A 221 22.00 -9.72 13.26
N ASP A 222 22.61 -10.17 14.34
CA ASP A 222 23.45 -11.39 14.35
C ASP A 222 22.63 -12.64 14.01
N GLU A 223 21.44 -12.80 14.61
CA GLU A 223 20.52 -13.90 14.31
C GLU A 223 20.05 -13.87 12.85
N ALA A 224 19.73 -12.69 12.32
CA ALA A 224 19.30 -12.50 10.94
C ALA A 224 20.43 -12.82 9.95
N LEU A 225 21.66 -12.34 10.20
CA LEU A 225 22.83 -12.66 9.36
C LEU A 225 23.13 -14.17 9.36
N GLY A 226 23.06 -14.82 10.53
CA GLY A 226 23.20 -16.27 10.64
C GLY A 226 22.11 -17.02 9.86
N ALA A 227 20.87 -16.58 9.94
CA ALA A 227 19.76 -17.15 9.20
C ALA A 227 19.94 -16.97 7.67
N VAL A 228 20.30 -15.79 7.20
CA VAL A 228 20.59 -15.52 5.77
C VAL A 228 21.70 -16.40 5.25
N ALA A 229 22.81 -16.55 6.00
CA ALA A 229 23.92 -17.40 5.62
C ALA A 229 23.53 -18.88 5.51
N SER A 230 22.56 -19.34 6.29
CA SER A 230 22.09 -20.73 6.31
C SER A 230 21.13 -21.10 5.19
N VAL A 231 20.52 -20.11 4.50
CA VAL A 231 19.59 -20.37 3.38
C VAL A 231 20.37 -20.91 2.18
N PRO A 232 19.97 -22.01 1.54
CA PRO A 232 20.59 -22.50 0.30
C PRO A 232 20.54 -21.49 -0.86
N ASP A 233 21.54 -21.52 -1.76
CA ASP A 233 21.65 -20.54 -2.86
C ASP A 233 20.58 -20.69 -3.94
N ASP A 234 19.97 -21.85 -4.05
CA ASP A 234 18.81 -22.11 -4.93
C ASP A 234 17.51 -21.51 -4.40
N LEU A 235 17.45 -21.16 -3.10
CA LEU A 235 16.30 -20.52 -2.47
C LEU A 235 16.47 -19.01 -2.29
N LEU A 236 17.69 -18.58 -2.04
CA LEU A 236 18.07 -17.17 -1.92
C LEU A 236 19.42 -16.97 -2.59
N SER A 237 19.41 -16.32 -3.74
CA SER A 237 20.60 -16.12 -4.58
C SER A 237 21.75 -15.42 -3.84
N GLY A 238 22.99 -15.69 -4.25
CA GLY A 238 24.18 -15.00 -3.70
C GLY A 238 24.02 -13.48 -3.66
N PRO A 239 23.63 -12.80 -4.76
CA PRO A 239 23.37 -11.35 -4.75
C PRO A 239 22.33 -10.91 -3.73
N SER A 240 21.26 -11.69 -3.51
CA SER A 240 20.24 -11.37 -2.49
C SER A 240 20.79 -11.52 -1.07
N LYS A 241 21.64 -12.50 -0.82
CA LYS A 241 22.34 -12.65 0.46
C LYS A 241 23.32 -11.51 0.71
N GLU A 242 24.08 -11.09 -0.30
CA GLU A 242 24.96 -9.93 -0.24
C GLU A 242 24.20 -8.64 0.06
N ALA A 243 23.05 -8.43 -0.60
CA ALA A 243 22.18 -7.29 -0.34
C ALA A 243 21.69 -7.26 1.13
N LEU A 244 21.25 -8.41 1.68
CA LEU A 244 20.85 -8.51 3.09
C LEU A 244 22.04 -8.34 4.04
N ALA A 245 23.21 -8.90 3.71
CA ALA A 245 24.42 -8.75 4.51
C ALA A 245 24.91 -7.28 4.54
N ALA A 246 24.64 -6.51 3.48
CA ALA A 246 24.91 -5.08 3.45
C ALA A 246 23.87 -4.27 4.22
N LEU A 247 22.57 -4.65 4.15
CA LEU A 247 21.46 -3.96 4.81
C LEU A 247 21.46 -4.15 6.32
N LEU A 248 21.55 -5.39 6.80
CA LEU A 248 21.32 -5.73 8.21
C LEU A 248 22.25 -4.98 9.19
N PRO A 249 23.56 -4.81 8.92
CA PRO A 249 24.44 -4.06 9.81
C PRO A 249 24.12 -2.55 9.89
N THR A 250 23.34 -2.00 8.93
CA THR A 250 22.95 -0.58 8.96
C THR A 250 21.78 -0.30 9.91
N LEU A 251 21.12 -1.35 10.42
CA LEU A 251 20.07 -1.19 11.43
C LEU A 251 20.65 -0.59 12.73
N PRO A 252 19.91 0.31 13.40
CA PRO A 252 18.50 0.63 13.19
C PRO A 252 18.23 1.76 12.20
N ALA A 253 19.20 2.29 11.50
CA ALA A 253 19.05 3.46 10.63
C ALA A 253 19.45 3.17 9.15
N PRO A 254 18.77 2.24 8.46
CA PRO A 254 19.11 1.92 7.08
C PRO A 254 18.76 3.10 6.17
N GLN A 255 19.75 3.51 5.33
CA GLN A 255 19.56 4.54 4.32
C GLN A 255 19.83 3.98 2.93
N GLY A 256 18.96 4.30 1.98
CA GLY A 256 19.09 3.84 0.60
C GLY A 256 17.81 3.21 0.06
N ALA A 257 17.97 2.50 -1.05
CA ALA A 257 16.87 1.83 -1.73
C ALA A 257 16.93 0.32 -1.51
N LEU A 258 15.81 -0.25 -1.08
CA LEU A 258 15.61 -1.70 -0.92
C LEU A 258 14.51 -2.15 -1.87
N ARG A 259 14.77 -3.16 -2.68
CA ARG A 259 13.75 -3.87 -3.46
C ARG A 259 13.63 -5.31 -3.01
N LEU A 260 12.42 -5.73 -2.69
CA LEU A 260 12.01 -7.11 -2.48
C LEU A 260 11.08 -7.53 -3.60
N SER A 261 11.42 -8.59 -4.36
CA SER A 261 10.53 -9.19 -5.34
C SER A 261 10.29 -10.66 -5.00
N VAL A 262 9.03 -11.06 -5.07
CA VAL A 262 8.60 -12.45 -4.84
C VAL A 262 7.76 -12.89 -6.03
N ALA A 263 8.15 -14.00 -6.63
CA ALA A 263 7.34 -14.75 -7.61
C ALA A 263 6.99 -16.09 -6.98
N ALA A 264 5.72 -16.49 -7.06
CA ALA A 264 5.24 -17.73 -6.45
C ALA A 264 4.66 -18.68 -7.52
N ASP A 265 5.26 -19.88 -7.61
CA ASP A 265 4.78 -20.97 -8.45
C ASP A 265 4.86 -22.30 -7.63
N PRO A 266 3.74 -22.88 -7.21
CA PRO A 266 2.36 -22.39 -7.39
C PRO A 266 2.04 -21.11 -6.62
N PRO A 267 0.93 -20.40 -6.97
CA PRO A 267 0.51 -19.19 -6.29
C PRO A 267 0.44 -19.35 -4.77
N LEU A 268 0.95 -18.37 -4.02
CA LEU A 268 1.01 -18.39 -2.56
C LEU A 268 -0.30 -17.91 -1.96
N ASN A 269 -1.08 -18.81 -1.36
CA ASN A 269 -2.25 -18.42 -0.59
C ASN A 269 -1.85 -17.63 0.66
N LEU A 270 -2.40 -16.41 0.80
CA LEU A 270 -1.99 -15.48 1.87
C LEU A 270 -2.24 -16.03 3.27
N ARG A 271 -3.36 -16.72 3.48
CA ARG A 271 -3.70 -17.24 4.81
C ARG A 271 -3.02 -18.57 5.12
N SER A 272 -3.30 -19.58 4.32
CA SER A 272 -2.82 -20.94 4.60
C SER A 272 -1.35 -21.11 4.20
N GLY A 273 -0.95 -20.56 3.07
CA GLY A 273 0.40 -20.67 2.56
C GLY A 273 1.42 -19.90 3.42
N LEU A 274 1.09 -18.66 3.80
CA LEU A 274 1.96 -17.86 4.67
C LEU A 274 2.02 -18.44 6.09
N ALA A 275 0.86 -18.78 6.68
CA ALA A 275 0.81 -19.36 8.01
C ALA A 275 1.56 -20.70 8.10
N ALA A 276 1.42 -21.57 7.09
CA ALA A 276 2.15 -22.82 7.05
C ALA A 276 3.67 -22.61 7.02
N ARG A 277 4.15 -21.59 6.31
CA ARG A 277 5.59 -21.27 6.20
C ARG A 277 6.18 -20.63 7.47
N MET A 278 5.32 -20.06 8.33
CA MET A 278 5.72 -19.48 9.61
C MET A 278 5.74 -20.50 10.77
N LEU A 279 5.37 -21.76 10.54
CA LEU A 279 5.37 -22.76 11.58
C LEU A 279 6.79 -22.96 12.15
N PRO A 280 6.94 -23.05 13.49
CA PRO A 280 8.21 -23.38 14.11
C PRO A 280 8.73 -24.75 13.66
N GLY A 281 10.04 -24.86 13.44
CA GLY A 281 10.71 -26.12 13.09
C GLY A 281 10.70 -26.47 11.61
N LEU A 282 10.11 -25.66 10.72
CA LEU A 282 10.27 -25.84 9.28
C LEU A 282 11.69 -25.48 8.84
N SER A 283 12.26 -26.33 7.97
CA SER A 283 13.55 -26.00 7.34
C SER A 283 13.41 -24.80 6.39
N PRO A 284 14.51 -24.08 6.10
CA PRO A 284 14.49 -23.00 5.11
C PRO A 284 13.94 -23.47 3.76
N GLU A 285 14.30 -24.66 3.28
CA GLU A 285 13.83 -25.23 2.01
C GLU A 285 12.30 -25.32 1.99
N ALA A 286 11.70 -25.85 3.05
CA ALA A 286 10.24 -25.96 3.14
C ALA A 286 9.55 -24.57 3.21
N ARG A 287 10.20 -23.58 3.79
CA ARG A 287 9.68 -22.20 3.88
C ARG A 287 9.67 -21.48 2.54
N PHE A 288 10.70 -21.70 1.71
CA PHE A 288 10.87 -20.99 0.43
C PHE A 288 10.46 -21.82 -0.78
N GLN A 289 10.02 -23.08 -0.59
CA GLN A 289 9.62 -23.94 -1.71
C GLN A 289 8.59 -23.27 -2.62
N GLY A 290 8.87 -23.19 -3.93
CA GLY A 290 8.01 -22.56 -4.92
C GLY A 290 7.99 -21.03 -4.86
N LEU A 291 8.91 -20.39 -4.11
CA LEU A 291 9.09 -18.95 -4.11
C LEU A 291 10.42 -18.59 -4.77
N GLY A 292 10.35 -17.73 -5.81
CA GLY A 292 11.50 -17.01 -6.31
C GLY A 292 11.61 -15.68 -5.55
N VAL A 293 12.59 -15.57 -4.65
CA VAL A 293 12.82 -14.36 -3.86
C VAL A 293 14.07 -13.65 -4.36
N THR A 294 13.93 -12.37 -4.69
CA THR A 294 15.06 -11.50 -5.06
C THR A 294 15.07 -10.28 -4.16
N ILE A 295 16.24 -9.96 -3.63
CA ILE A 295 16.47 -8.81 -2.77
C ILE A 295 17.61 -8.01 -3.35
N LEU A 296 17.41 -6.70 -3.49
CA LEU A 296 18.44 -5.73 -3.90
C LEU A 296 18.48 -4.64 -2.85
N TYR A 297 19.68 -4.20 -2.48
CA TYR A 297 19.88 -3.08 -1.59
C TYR A 297 21.00 -2.18 -2.14
N GLU A 298 20.68 -0.91 -2.31
CA GLU A 298 21.59 0.14 -2.74
C GLU A 298 21.67 1.16 -1.62
N PRO A 299 22.74 1.12 -0.80
CA PRO A 299 22.94 2.12 0.25
C PRO A 299 23.13 3.50 -0.35
N THR A 300 22.60 4.53 0.32
CA THR A 300 22.92 5.92 -0.03
C THR A 300 24.42 6.11 0.13
N ALA A 301 25.08 6.66 -0.90
CA ALA A 301 26.49 7.01 -0.79
C ALA A 301 26.67 8.01 0.36
N GLU A 302 27.55 7.70 1.32
CA GLU A 302 27.94 8.67 2.32
C GLU A 302 28.44 9.93 1.61
N VAL A 303 27.74 11.06 1.82
CA VAL A 303 28.24 12.36 1.37
C VAL A 303 29.38 12.71 2.31
N PRO A 304 30.64 12.82 1.80
CA PRO A 304 31.80 13.04 2.63
C PRO A 304 31.79 14.43 3.32
#